data_c8bf80a0530f8e37c1ab989fd77f634f
#
_entry.id   c8bf80a0530f8e37c1ab989fd77f634f
#
_cell.length_a   1.000
_cell.length_b   1.000
_cell.length_c   1.000
_cell.angle_alpha   90.00
_cell.angle_beta   90.00
_cell.angle_gamma   90.00
#
_symmetry.space_group_name_H-M   'P 1'
#
loop_
_entity.id
_entity.type
_entity.pdbx_description
1 polymer ?
#
loop_
_entity_poly.entity_id
_entity_poly.type
_entity_poly.pdbx_seq_one_letter_code
_entity_poly.pdbx_strand_id
1 'polypeptide(L)'
;MSRFTQNEDGTVTDNETGLTWTKETLAKDVTYDDALKALGEGWRLPTIKELFSLVDHTREGPAIDVEVFSDTESDWYWSSTPTAWSESAVWVVDFGYGFADRLHRRSGGSACVRAVRAGQEG
;
A
#
# COMPACT_ATOMS: atom_id res chain seq x y z
N MET A 1 12.24 5.52 19.86
CA MET A 1 11.09 6.07 19.09
C MET A 1 10.59 5.10 18.08
N SER A 2 9.29 4.96 18.01
CA SER A 2 8.68 4.08 17.01
C SER A 2 8.80 4.68 15.63
N ARG A 3 8.95 3.84 14.64
CA ARG A 3 8.91 4.26 13.25
C ARG A 3 7.55 4.85 12.90
N PHE A 4 6.47 4.27 13.42
CA PHE A 4 5.11 4.67 13.08
C PHE A 4 4.42 5.37 14.22
N THR A 5 3.70 6.44 13.90
CA THR A 5 2.82 7.14 14.84
C THR A 5 1.38 6.94 14.38
N GLN A 6 0.55 6.37 15.24
CA GLN A 6 -0.87 6.21 14.95
C GLN A 6 -1.60 7.49 15.35
N ASN A 7 -2.23 8.13 14.36
CA ASN A 7 -2.89 9.41 14.56
C ASN A 7 -4.35 9.19 14.96
N GLU A 8 -4.93 10.20 15.62
CA GLU A 8 -6.30 10.11 16.10
C GLU A 8 -7.35 10.01 14.98
N ASP A 9 -6.99 10.45 13.78
CA ASP A 9 -7.91 10.44 12.64
C ASP A 9 -7.93 9.13 11.85
N GLY A 10 -7.28 8.10 12.36
CA GLY A 10 -7.23 6.81 11.66
C GLY A 10 -6.14 6.71 10.61
N THR A 11 -5.18 7.61 10.64
CA THR A 11 -4.02 7.55 9.75
C THR A 11 -2.77 7.16 10.52
N VAL A 12 -1.72 6.82 9.79
CA VAL A 12 -0.42 6.45 10.37
C VAL A 12 0.65 7.28 9.70
N THR A 13 1.48 7.93 10.51
CA THR A 13 2.65 8.65 10.00
C THR A 13 3.87 7.74 10.08
N ASP A 14 4.56 7.56 8.95
CA ASP A 14 5.84 6.88 8.91
C ASP A 14 6.93 7.91 9.18
N ASN A 15 7.53 7.84 10.35
CA ASN A 15 8.52 8.83 10.77
C ASN A 15 9.85 8.71 10.02
N GLU A 16 10.09 7.60 9.33
CA GLU A 16 11.30 7.42 8.52
C GLU A 16 11.18 8.07 7.15
N THR A 17 9.99 8.08 6.57
CA THR A 17 9.78 8.61 5.21
C THR A 17 9.04 9.94 5.21
N GLY A 18 8.36 10.27 6.29
CA GLY A 18 7.49 11.45 6.36
C GLY A 18 6.14 11.26 5.68
N LEU A 19 5.84 10.04 5.22
CA LEU A 19 4.58 9.76 4.55
C LEU A 19 3.47 9.47 5.55
N THR A 20 2.24 9.82 5.17
CA THR A 20 1.05 9.46 5.95
C THR A 20 0.25 8.42 5.18
N TRP A 21 -0.09 7.35 5.86
CA TRP A 21 -0.76 6.18 5.30
C TRP A 21 -2.17 6.04 5.87
N THR A 22 -3.08 5.47 5.09
CA THR A 22 -4.31 4.98 5.69
C THR A 22 -3.97 3.77 6.54
N LYS A 23 -4.51 3.73 7.75
CA LYS A 23 -4.30 2.58 8.64
C LYS A 23 -5.03 1.36 8.10
N GLU A 24 -6.23 1.59 7.56
CA GLU A 24 -7.08 0.53 7.06
C GLU A 24 -6.81 0.21 5.60
N THR A 25 -7.07 -1.04 5.23
CA THR A 25 -7.15 -1.44 3.84
C THR A 25 -8.45 -0.87 3.28
N LEU A 26 -8.36 0.00 2.27
CA LEU A 26 -9.51 0.72 1.76
C LEU A 26 -10.43 -0.13 0.89
N ALA A 27 -9.86 -1.11 0.21
CA ALA A 27 -10.62 -2.03 -0.64
C ALA A 27 -9.84 -3.32 -0.78
N LYS A 28 -10.55 -4.41 -1.01
CA LYS A 28 -9.98 -5.74 -1.16
C LYS A 28 -10.42 -6.33 -2.49
N ASP A 29 -9.51 -7.04 -3.14
CA ASP A 29 -9.84 -7.82 -4.34
C ASP A 29 -10.48 -6.98 -5.44
N VAL A 30 -9.93 -5.79 -5.69
CA VAL A 30 -10.47 -4.87 -6.68
C VAL A 30 -9.53 -4.72 -7.87
N THR A 31 -10.09 -4.38 -9.02
CA THR A 31 -9.30 -4.05 -10.21
C THR A 31 -8.57 -2.73 -9.99
N TYR A 32 -7.61 -2.45 -10.89
CA TYR A 32 -6.87 -1.19 -10.79
C TYR A 32 -7.80 0.03 -10.90
N ASP A 33 -8.77 0.00 -11.81
CA ASP A 33 -9.71 1.10 -11.97
C ASP A 33 -10.55 1.30 -10.71
N ASP A 34 -11.01 0.21 -10.11
CA ASP A 34 -11.77 0.30 -8.86
C ASP A 34 -10.88 0.74 -7.70
N ALA A 35 -9.60 0.38 -7.74
CA ALA A 35 -8.65 0.87 -6.76
C ALA A 35 -8.54 2.39 -6.78
N LEU A 36 -8.49 2.98 -7.97
CA LEU A 36 -8.44 4.44 -8.10
C LEU A 36 -9.73 5.09 -7.57
N LYS A 37 -10.87 4.45 -7.76
CA LYS A 37 -12.15 4.94 -7.25
C LYS A 37 -12.29 4.85 -5.73
N ALA A 38 -11.52 3.97 -5.11
CA ALA A 38 -11.55 3.79 -3.66
C ALA A 38 -10.79 4.90 -2.92
N LEU A 39 -10.01 5.70 -3.63
CA LEU A 39 -9.20 6.76 -3.02
C LEU A 39 -10.06 7.95 -2.66
N GLY A 40 -9.90 8.46 -1.45
CA GLY A 40 -10.52 9.71 -1.05
C GLY A 40 -9.75 10.90 -1.60
N GLU A 41 -10.35 12.07 -1.51
CA GLU A 41 -9.73 13.30 -1.94
C GLU A 41 -8.43 13.54 -1.15
N GLY A 42 -7.37 13.87 -1.89
CA GLY A 42 -6.06 14.11 -1.28
C GLY A 42 -5.23 12.86 -1.05
N TRP A 43 -5.78 11.69 -1.36
CA TRP A 43 -5.06 10.41 -1.24
C TRP A 43 -4.71 9.85 -2.61
N ARG A 44 -3.61 9.09 -2.66
CA ARG A 44 -3.16 8.47 -3.90
C ARG A 44 -2.68 7.05 -3.64
N LEU A 45 -2.54 6.26 -4.68
CA LEU A 45 -1.86 4.98 -4.56
C LEU A 45 -0.36 5.23 -4.32
N PRO A 46 0.27 4.41 -3.50
CA PRO A 46 1.71 4.53 -3.27
C PRO A 46 2.50 4.11 -4.52
N THR A 47 3.69 4.68 -4.68
CA THR A 47 4.64 4.11 -5.63
C THR A 47 5.12 2.76 -5.12
N ILE A 48 5.72 1.95 -6.01
CA ILE A 48 6.25 0.65 -5.57
C ILE A 48 7.29 0.81 -4.47
N LYS A 49 8.12 1.82 -4.58
CA LYS A 49 9.16 2.07 -3.57
C LYS A 49 8.54 2.41 -2.22
N GLU A 50 7.52 3.26 -2.23
CA GLU A 50 6.80 3.63 -1.00
C GLU A 50 6.13 2.42 -0.38
N LEU A 51 5.38 1.67 -1.19
CA LEU A 51 4.64 0.52 -0.70
C LEU A 51 5.59 -0.56 -0.16
N PHE A 52 6.67 -0.84 -0.88
CA PHE A 52 7.63 -1.84 -0.47
C PHE A 52 8.34 -1.45 0.83
N SER A 53 8.44 -0.14 1.13
CA SER A 53 9.06 0.32 2.36
C SER A 53 8.31 -0.15 3.61
N LEU A 54 7.04 -0.53 3.47
CA LEU A 54 6.25 -1.05 4.59
C LEU A 54 6.52 -2.54 4.86
N VAL A 55 7.19 -3.24 3.95
CA VAL A 55 7.45 -4.66 4.13
C VAL A 55 8.41 -4.89 5.30
N ASP A 56 8.02 -5.77 6.20
CA ASP A 56 8.86 -6.22 7.30
C ASP A 56 9.28 -7.66 7.00
N HIS A 57 10.53 -7.83 6.61
CA HIS A 57 11.05 -9.13 6.21
C HIS A 57 11.29 -10.09 7.39
N THR A 58 11.03 -9.62 8.61
CA THR A 58 11.06 -10.51 9.79
C THR A 58 9.70 -11.15 10.06
N ARG A 59 8.69 -10.83 9.26
CA ARG A 59 7.31 -11.32 9.42
C ARG A 59 6.80 -11.88 8.10
N GLU A 60 5.77 -12.70 8.19
CA GLU A 60 5.02 -13.17 7.05
C GLU A 60 3.57 -13.40 7.45
N GLY A 61 2.68 -13.41 6.48
CA GLY A 61 1.28 -13.69 6.66
C GLY A 61 0.51 -12.77 7.60
N PRO A 62 0.67 -11.45 7.57
CA PRO A 62 1.33 -10.58 6.60
C PRO A 62 2.73 -10.11 7.03
N ALA A 63 3.52 -9.71 6.05
CA ALA A 63 4.88 -9.23 6.21
C ALA A 63 4.91 -7.72 6.47
N ILE A 64 4.26 -7.30 7.54
CA ILE A 64 4.11 -5.89 7.90
C ILE A 64 3.87 -5.80 9.41
N ASP A 65 4.08 -4.64 9.98
CA ASP A 65 3.81 -4.40 11.40
C ASP A 65 2.29 -4.42 11.66
N VAL A 66 1.78 -5.54 12.10
CA VAL A 66 0.35 -5.73 12.35
C VAL A 66 -0.15 -5.04 13.60
N GLU A 67 0.74 -4.58 14.47
CA GLU A 67 0.32 -3.76 15.61
C GLU A 67 -0.12 -2.38 15.13
N VAL A 68 0.38 -1.94 13.98
CA VAL A 68 0.05 -0.65 13.38
C VAL A 68 -0.97 -0.81 12.26
N PHE A 69 -0.73 -1.73 11.33
CA PHE A 69 -1.59 -1.99 10.17
C PHE A 69 -2.33 -3.31 10.37
N SER A 70 -3.20 -3.34 11.37
CA SER A 70 -3.78 -4.58 11.89
C SER A 70 -4.71 -5.30 10.92
N ASP A 71 -5.28 -4.61 9.93
CA ASP A 71 -6.20 -5.23 8.97
C ASP A 71 -5.54 -5.57 7.64
N THR A 72 -4.21 -5.60 7.59
CA THR A 72 -3.51 -5.93 6.35
C THR A 72 -3.81 -7.37 5.94
N GLU A 73 -4.23 -7.54 4.69
CA GLU A 73 -4.45 -8.86 4.11
C GLU A 73 -3.12 -9.46 3.67
N SER A 74 -2.99 -10.77 3.78
CA SER A 74 -1.84 -11.52 3.26
C SER A 74 -2.03 -11.70 1.75
N ASP A 75 -2.02 -10.60 1.02
CA ASP A 75 -2.41 -10.55 -0.39
C ASP A 75 -1.64 -9.42 -1.07
N TRP A 76 -1.89 -9.25 -2.37
CA TRP A 76 -1.29 -8.19 -3.16
C TRP A 76 -1.96 -6.84 -2.88
N TYR A 77 -1.15 -5.78 -2.94
CA TYR A 77 -1.60 -4.41 -2.83
C TYR A 77 -1.12 -3.62 -4.03
N TRP A 78 -2.00 -2.80 -4.61
CA TRP A 78 -1.71 -2.00 -5.80
C TRP A 78 -0.70 -0.89 -5.50
N SER A 79 0.30 -0.73 -6.38
CA SER A 79 1.08 0.50 -6.46
C SER A 79 0.63 1.30 -7.68
N SER A 80 1.13 2.53 -7.81
CA SER A 80 0.87 3.35 -8.99
C SER A 80 1.97 3.23 -10.05
N THR A 81 2.99 2.43 -9.81
CA THR A 81 4.18 2.37 -10.66
C THR A 81 4.01 1.34 -11.76
N PRO A 82 3.95 1.74 -13.04
CA PRO A 82 3.91 0.78 -14.14
C PRO A 82 5.26 0.08 -14.27
N THR A 83 5.23 -1.13 -14.82
CA THR A 83 6.48 -1.82 -15.10
C THR A 83 7.19 -1.14 -16.29
N ALA A 84 8.52 -1.28 -16.34
CA ALA A 84 9.30 -0.61 -17.36
C ALA A 84 9.02 -1.14 -18.77
N TRP A 85 8.53 -2.38 -18.87
CA TRP A 85 8.32 -3.02 -20.18
C TRP A 85 6.85 -2.96 -20.64
N SER A 86 5.91 -2.51 -19.81
CA SER A 86 4.51 -2.46 -20.22
C SER A 86 3.72 -1.49 -19.35
N GLU A 87 3.00 -0.58 -20.00
CA GLU A 87 2.10 0.34 -19.29
C GLU A 87 0.84 -0.36 -18.76
N SER A 88 0.54 -1.55 -19.27
CA SER A 88 -0.65 -2.28 -18.82
C SER A 88 -0.41 -3.09 -17.56
N ALA A 89 0.83 -3.22 -17.14
CA ALA A 89 1.18 -3.90 -15.89
C ALA A 89 1.73 -2.90 -14.89
N VAL A 90 1.32 -3.03 -13.64
CA VAL A 90 1.84 -2.22 -12.54
C VAL A 90 2.44 -3.13 -11.48
N TRP A 91 3.39 -2.59 -10.74
CA TRP A 91 3.97 -3.30 -9.61
C TRP A 91 2.96 -3.40 -8.49
N VAL A 92 2.99 -4.53 -7.80
CA VAL A 92 2.21 -4.77 -6.58
C VAL A 92 3.15 -5.32 -5.52
N VAL A 93 2.75 -5.23 -4.26
CA VAL A 93 3.49 -5.87 -3.17
C VAL A 93 2.63 -6.97 -2.60
N ASP A 94 3.23 -8.15 -2.47
CA ASP A 94 2.62 -9.29 -1.80
C ASP A 94 2.97 -9.22 -0.32
N PHE A 95 2.01 -8.83 0.50
CA PHE A 95 2.24 -8.78 1.94
C PHE A 95 2.12 -10.14 2.61
N GLY A 96 1.74 -11.19 1.88
CA GLY A 96 1.80 -12.54 2.41
C GLY A 96 3.22 -12.97 2.70
N TYR A 97 4.13 -12.72 1.75
CA TYR A 97 5.53 -13.14 1.84
C TYR A 97 6.52 -11.99 1.81
N GLY A 98 6.10 -10.79 1.46
CA GLY A 98 6.97 -9.61 1.51
C GLY A 98 7.83 -9.40 0.28
N PHE A 99 7.30 -9.62 -0.91
CA PHE A 99 8.02 -9.33 -2.14
C PHE A 99 7.15 -8.59 -3.14
N ALA A 100 7.80 -7.96 -4.13
CA ALA A 100 7.12 -7.25 -5.20
C ALA A 100 6.84 -8.19 -6.36
N ASP A 101 5.70 -7.96 -7.02
CA ASP A 101 5.31 -8.70 -8.20
C ASP A 101 4.62 -7.72 -9.16
N ARG A 102 4.11 -8.21 -10.26
CA ARG A 102 3.40 -7.37 -11.22
C ARG A 102 2.00 -7.92 -11.47
N LEU A 103 1.10 -7.03 -11.85
CA LEU A 103 -0.28 -7.40 -12.09
C LEU A 103 -0.81 -6.56 -13.25
N HIS A 104 -1.56 -7.20 -14.15
CA HIS A 104 -2.12 -6.49 -15.30
C HIS A 104 -3.37 -5.72 -14.89
N ARG A 105 -3.35 -4.41 -15.10
CA ARG A 105 -4.47 -3.56 -14.71
C ARG A 105 -5.66 -3.65 -15.66
N ARG A 106 -5.46 -4.16 -16.88
CA ARG A 106 -6.53 -4.26 -17.89
C ARG A 106 -7.15 -5.63 -18.03
N SER A 107 -6.48 -6.67 -17.57
CA SER A 107 -6.92 -8.05 -17.81
C SER A 107 -7.50 -8.71 -16.57
N GLY A 108 -8.10 -7.94 -15.69
CA GLY A 108 -8.85 -8.49 -14.57
C GLY A 108 -8.02 -8.86 -13.35
N GLY A 109 -6.77 -8.43 -13.29
CA GLY A 109 -5.99 -8.59 -12.07
C GLY A 109 -6.63 -7.84 -10.92
N SER A 110 -6.58 -8.40 -9.73
CA SER A 110 -7.18 -7.77 -8.54
C SER A 110 -6.19 -7.76 -7.37
N ALA A 111 -6.28 -6.73 -6.54
CA ALA A 111 -5.45 -6.58 -5.37
C ALA A 111 -6.13 -5.65 -4.37
N CYS A 112 -5.55 -5.53 -3.20
CA CYS A 112 -6.05 -4.64 -2.15
C CYS A 112 -5.51 -3.23 -2.32
N VAL A 113 -6.06 -2.29 -1.56
CA VAL A 113 -5.70 -0.88 -1.65
C VAL A 113 -5.35 -0.33 -0.27
N ARG A 114 -4.19 0.30 -0.19
CA ARG A 114 -3.80 1.17 0.93
C ARG A 114 -3.32 2.47 0.32
N ALA A 115 -3.79 3.59 0.83
CA ALA A 115 -3.47 4.89 0.26
C ALA A 115 -2.42 5.63 1.06
N VAL A 116 -1.78 6.58 0.41
CA VAL A 116 -0.71 7.38 1.00
C VAL A 116 -0.85 8.84 0.56
N ARG A 117 -0.32 9.71 1.36
CA ARG A 117 -0.15 11.14 1.00
C ARG A 117 1.12 11.64 1.65
N ALA A 118 1.63 12.76 1.15
CA ALA A 118 2.78 13.41 1.78
C ALA A 118 2.42 13.79 3.21
N GLY A 119 3.36 13.60 4.13
CA GLY A 119 3.13 13.95 5.51
C GLY A 119 2.94 15.43 5.69
N GLN A 120 2.23 15.77 6.73
CA GLN A 120 2.06 17.18 7.14
C GLN A 120 3.39 17.70 7.65
N GLU A 121 3.84 18.77 7.07
CA GLU A 121 4.95 19.50 7.65
C GLU A 121 4.37 20.50 8.62
N GLY A 122 4.70 20.28 9.83
CA GLY A 122 4.14 20.98 10.97
C GLY A 122 4.20 22.46 10.92
#